data_98a1bb8f03e2b394e9dc7fbc3c996f53
#
_entry.id   98a1bb8f03e2b394e9dc7fbc3c996f53
#
_cell.length_a   1.000
_cell.length_b   1.000
_cell.length_c   1.000
_cell.angle_alpha   90.00
_cell.angle_beta   90.00
_cell.angle_gamma   90.00
#
_symmetry.space_group_name_H-M   'P 1'
#
loop_
_entity.id
_entity.type
_entity.pdbx_description
1 polymer ?
#
loop_
_entity_poly.entity_id
_entity_poly.type
_entity_poly.pdbx_seq_one_letter_code
_entity_poly.pdbx_strand_id
1 'polypeptide(L)'
;MFVSYYFFSLSFKSQDYGILSVVFQTYAEVNNHFKIPPTVFYPQPKVDSALVGLHFLGPAKLRKRLAGVDPKDFRTVVTTAFRQRRKTIRNSLKKLEGIEKEKLNAPPLPLPESVVEDREQGDVFAKTQELPEDWGSKRPEQLTPGQFVEITRLLYGDRQSEDLGRKVWRKLKHGV
;
A
#
# COMPACT_ATOMS: atom_id res chain seq x y z
N MET A 1 -21.16 0.14 2.19
CA MET A 1 -20.64 -1.08 1.54
C MET A 1 -20.45 -2.14 2.60
N PHE A 2 -21.22 -3.23 2.53
CA PHE A 2 -21.06 -4.37 3.44
C PHE A 2 -19.83 -5.18 3.02
N VAL A 3 -18.83 -5.25 3.87
CA VAL A 3 -17.68 -6.12 3.66
C VAL A 3 -17.76 -7.24 4.68
N SER A 4 -17.93 -8.47 4.21
CA SER A 4 -17.87 -9.65 5.06
C SER A 4 -16.47 -9.76 5.67
N TYR A 5 -16.39 -9.99 6.98
CA TYR A 5 -15.18 -9.89 7.81
C TYR A 5 -14.11 -10.95 7.53
N TYR A 6 -14.26 -11.76 6.49
CA TYR A 6 -13.45 -12.95 6.28
C TYR A 6 -11.95 -12.71 6.08
N PHE A 7 -11.52 -11.52 5.64
CA PHE A 7 -10.10 -11.29 5.27
C PHE A 7 -9.63 -9.85 5.42
N PHE A 8 -10.26 -9.05 6.24
CA PHE A 8 -9.88 -7.65 6.34
C PHE A 8 -9.59 -7.23 7.77
N SER A 9 -8.31 -7.19 8.13
CA SER A 9 -7.83 -6.54 9.35
C SER A 9 -7.03 -5.30 9.01
N LEU A 10 -7.32 -4.20 9.70
CA LEU A 10 -6.54 -2.97 9.63
C LEU A 10 -5.22 -3.09 10.39
N SER A 11 -5.11 -4.07 11.29
CA SER A 11 -3.93 -4.28 12.11
C SER A 11 -2.88 -5.09 11.36
N PHE A 12 -1.72 -4.51 11.09
CA PHE A 12 -0.56 -5.27 10.63
C PHE A 12 -0.14 -6.29 11.70
N LYS A 13 0.52 -7.39 11.28
CA LYS A 13 0.83 -8.58 12.10
C LYS A 13 -0.36 -9.47 12.47
N SER A 14 -1.59 -9.17 12.04
CA SER A 14 -2.70 -10.11 12.20
C SER A 14 -2.75 -11.12 11.05
N GLN A 15 -3.36 -12.29 11.29
CA GLN A 15 -3.56 -13.31 10.25
C GLN A 15 -4.48 -12.83 9.12
N ASP A 16 -5.38 -11.89 9.44
CA ASP A 16 -6.37 -11.34 8.50
C ASP A 16 -5.85 -10.13 7.73
N TYR A 17 -4.63 -9.65 8.05
CA TYR A 17 -3.99 -8.58 7.30
C TYR A 17 -3.58 -9.06 5.91
N GLY A 18 -4.02 -8.36 4.88
CA GLY A 18 -3.83 -8.79 3.50
C GLY A 18 -3.84 -7.65 2.49
N ILE A 19 -3.94 -8.02 1.21
CA ILE A 19 -3.94 -7.06 0.09
C ILE A 19 -4.96 -5.94 0.30
N LEU A 20 -6.21 -6.28 0.68
CA LEU A 20 -7.26 -5.28 0.90
C LEU A 20 -6.92 -4.34 2.05
N SER A 21 -6.29 -4.86 3.12
CA SER A 21 -5.86 -4.04 4.26
C SER A 21 -4.86 -2.98 3.83
N VAL A 22 -3.86 -3.36 3.04
CA VAL A 22 -2.84 -2.45 2.52
C VAL A 22 -3.45 -1.44 1.55
N VAL A 23 -4.24 -1.90 0.60
CA VAL A 23 -4.84 -1.05 -0.43
C VAL A 23 -5.79 -0.02 0.19
N PHE A 24 -6.75 -0.45 1.01
CA PHE A 24 -7.71 0.49 1.58
C PHE A 24 -7.03 1.53 2.50
N GLN A 25 -6.09 1.12 3.33
CA GLN A 25 -5.37 2.06 4.17
C GLN A 25 -4.49 3.05 3.39
N THR A 26 -4.04 2.67 2.19
CA THR A 26 -3.29 3.59 1.32
C THR A 26 -4.20 4.59 0.61
N TYR A 27 -5.35 4.15 0.10
CA TYR A 27 -6.24 4.95 -0.76
C TYR A 27 -7.37 5.64 -0.02
N ALA A 28 -7.67 5.24 1.22
CA ALA A 28 -8.79 5.74 1.98
C ALA A 28 -8.47 5.90 3.47
N GLU A 29 -9.26 6.69 4.15
CA GLU A 29 -9.40 6.65 5.60
C GLU A 29 -10.46 5.60 5.93
N VAL A 30 -10.11 4.65 6.80
CA VAL A 30 -10.94 3.48 7.09
C VAL A 30 -11.46 3.58 8.52
N ASN A 31 -12.77 3.65 8.67
CA ASN A 31 -13.45 3.74 9.95
C ASN A 31 -14.31 2.50 10.18
N ASN A 32 -14.06 1.79 11.26
CA ASN A 32 -14.93 0.71 11.72
C ASN A 32 -16.10 1.31 12.49
N HIS A 33 -17.34 1.12 11.99
CA HIS A 33 -18.53 1.61 12.67
C HIS A 33 -19.00 0.64 13.77
N PHE A 34 -19.43 -0.56 13.39
CA PHE A 34 -19.90 -1.57 14.34
C PHE A 34 -19.81 -2.99 13.78
N LYS A 35 -19.78 -3.95 14.69
CA LYS A 35 -19.86 -5.38 14.36
C LYS A 35 -21.31 -5.80 14.19
N ILE A 36 -21.55 -6.71 13.25
CA ILE A 36 -22.86 -7.28 12.95
C ILE A 36 -22.79 -8.77 13.28
N PRO A 37 -23.56 -9.25 14.29
CA PRO A 37 -23.53 -10.65 14.67
C PRO A 37 -24.08 -11.55 13.56
N PRO A 38 -23.60 -12.81 13.45
CA PRO A 38 -24.06 -13.74 12.41
C PRO A 38 -25.56 -14.04 12.45
N THR A 39 -26.18 -13.87 13.61
CA THR A 39 -27.62 -14.15 13.85
C THR A 39 -28.58 -13.26 13.04
N VAL A 40 -28.12 -12.13 12.52
CA VAL A 40 -28.96 -11.22 11.71
C VAL A 40 -29.04 -11.63 10.25
N PHE A 41 -28.28 -12.65 9.84
CA PHE A 41 -28.26 -13.12 8.46
C PHE A 41 -28.99 -14.47 8.30
N TYR A 42 -29.62 -14.66 7.14
CA TYR A 42 -30.18 -15.95 6.77
C TYR A 42 -29.73 -16.32 5.34
N PRO A 43 -29.12 -17.48 5.14
CA PRO A 43 -28.60 -18.42 6.16
C PRO A 43 -27.49 -17.80 7.01
N GLN A 44 -27.38 -18.22 8.26
CA GLN A 44 -26.40 -17.69 9.20
C GLN A 44 -24.97 -18.02 8.76
N PRO A 45 -24.09 -17.03 8.57
CA PRO A 45 -22.68 -17.26 8.27
C PRO A 45 -21.92 -17.76 9.52
N LYS A 46 -20.81 -18.46 9.30
CA LYS A 46 -19.92 -18.93 10.36
C LYS A 46 -18.93 -17.86 10.87
N VAL A 47 -19.13 -16.60 10.53
CA VAL A 47 -18.20 -15.50 10.77
C VAL A 47 -18.93 -14.24 11.17
N ASP A 48 -18.23 -13.42 11.94
CA ASP A 48 -18.69 -12.08 12.26
C ASP A 48 -18.59 -11.18 11.04
N SER A 49 -19.50 -10.22 10.95
CA SER A 49 -19.45 -9.16 9.94
C SER A 49 -19.24 -7.80 10.61
N ALA A 50 -18.83 -6.81 9.86
CA ALA A 50 -18.75 -5.43 10.35
C ALA A 50 -19.13 -4.44 9.27
N LEU A 51 -19.63 -3.30 9.69
CA LEU A 51 -19.82 -2.13 8.82
C LEU A 51 -18.56 -1.28 8.86
N VAL A 52 -17.97 -1.07 7.68
CA VAL A 52 -16.76 -0.28 7.51
C VAL A 52 -17.05 0.90 6.58
N GLY A 53 -16.73 2.10 7.04
CA GLY A 53 -16.76 3.32 6.23
C GLY A 53 -15.42 3.54 5.54
N LEU A 54 -15.45 3.80 4.24
CA LEU A 54 -14.28 4.13 3.43
C LEU A 54 -14.44 5.55 2.89
N HIS A 55 -13.57 6.45 3.34
CA HIS A 55 -13.48 7.81 2.81
C HIS A 55 -12.26 7.90 1.90
N PHE A 56 -12.49 7.83 0.60
CA PHE A 56 -11.39 7.90 -0.37
C PHE A 56 -10.70 9.26 -0.33
N LEU A 57 -9.38 9.22 -0.38
CA LEU A 57 -8.55 10.41 -0.36
C LEU A 57 -8.69 11.20 -1.66
N GLY A 58 -8.68 12.52 -1.54
CA GLY A 58 -8.57 13.40 -2.70
C GLY A 58 -7.21 13.25 -3.41
N PRO A 59 -7.12 13.66 -4.69
CA PRO A 59 -5.92 13.45 -5.52
C PRO A 59 -4.63 14.03 -4.92
N ALA A 60 -4.72 15.16 -4.22
CA ALA A 60 -3.57 15.80 -3.60
C ALA A 60 -3.00 14.96 -2.43
N LYS A 61 -3.86 14.52 -1.50
CA LYS A 61 -3.46 13.70 -0.35
C LYS A 61 -2.99 12.31 -0.79
N LEU A 62 -3.62 11.74 -1.83
CA LEU A 62 -3.20 10.45 -2.39
C LEU A 62 -1.81 10.53 -3.02
N ARG A 63 -1.51 11.59 -3.78
CA ARG A 63 -0.17 11.81 -4.35
C ARG A 63 0.91 11.91 -3.28
N LYS A 64 0.64 12.60 -2.18
CA LYS A 64 1.56 12.66 -1.03
C LYS A 64 1.79 11.28 -0.43
N ARG A 65 0.72 10.50 -0.16
CA ARG A 65 0.86 9.14 0.40
C ARG A 65 1.62 8.18 -0.50
N LEU A 66 1.41 8.26 -1.80
CA LEU A 66 2.12 7.43 -2.78
C LEU A 66 3.56 7.90 -3.05
N ALA A 67 3.95 9.10 -2.57
CA ALA A 67 5.32 9.61 -2.71
C ALA A 67 5.88 9.48 -4.16
N GLY A 68 5.06 9.80 -5.18
CA GLY A 68 5.45 9.72 -6.59
C GLY A 68 5.36 8.33 -7.23
N VAL A 69 5.01 7.29 -6.47
CA VAL A 69 4.86 5.91 -6.97
C VAL A 69 3.64 5.76 -7.88
N ASP A 70 3.78 5.03 -9.00
CA ASP A 70 2.65 4.67 -9.85
C ASP A 70 1.73 3.67 -9.13
N PRO A 71 0.42 3.92 -9.08
CA PRO A 71 -0.56 3.01 -8.47
C PRO A 71 -0.53 1.58 -9.02
N LYS A 72 -0.15 1.39 -10.29
CA LYS A 72 -0.03 0.07 -10.91
C LYS A 72 1.16 -0.70 -10.36
N ASP A 73 2.31 -0.05 -10.21
CA ASP A 73 3.52 -0.64 -9.65
C ASP A 73 3.30 -1.00 -8.18
N PHE A 74 2.68 -0.10 -7.40
CA PHE A 74 2.27 -0.37 -6.02
C PHE A 74 1.38 -1.60 -5.91
N ARG A 75 0.33 -1.69 -6.73
CA ARG A 75 -0.56 -2.85 -6.76
C ARG A 75 0.19 -4.14 -7.10
N THR A 76 1.12 -4.09 -8.05
CA THR A 76 1.92 -5.22 -8.49
C THR A 76 2.82 -5.72 -7.35
N VAL A 77 3.50 -4.83 -6.64
CA VAL A 77 4.34 -5.17 -5.48
C VAL A 77 3.50 -5.81 -4.38
N VAL A 78 2.41 -5.16 -3.97
CA VAL A 78 1.53 -5.67 -2.91
C VAL A 78 0.96 -7.05 -3.26
N THR A 79 0.42 -7.20 -4.47
CA THR A 79 -0.17 -8.49 -4.92
C THR A 79 0.88 -9.59 -4.96
N THR A 80 2.08 -9.32 -5.48
CA THR A 80 3.16 -10.30 -5.57
C THR A 80 3.67 -10.71 -4.19
N ALA A 81 3.81 -9.75 -3.28
CA ALA A 81 4.21 -10.02 -1.90
C ALA A 81 3.22 -10.97 -1.21
N PHE A 82 1.93 -10.69 -1.29
CA PHE A 82 0.90 -11.50 -0.60
C PHE A 82 0.57 -12.83 -1.28
N ARG A 83 0.95 -13.05 -2.55
CA ARG A 83 0.85 -14.39 -3.19
C ARG A 83 1.66 -15.44 -2.44
N GLN A 84 2.70 -15.05 -1.73
CA GLN A 84 3.59 -15.96 -0.98
C GLN A 84 3.73 -15.52 0.48
N ARG A 85 2.63 -15.41 1.21
CA ARG A 85 2.58 -14.91 2.60
C ARG A 85 3.62 -15.52 3.56
N ARG A 86 3.95 -16.81 3.38
CA ARG A 86 4.95 -17.51 4.21
C ARG A 86 6.40 -17.23 3.83
N LYS A 87 6.66 -16.56 2.71
CA LYS A 87 8.01 -16.18 2.27
C LYS A 87 8.34 -14.76 2.73
N THR A 88 9.62 -14.46 2.81
CA THR A 88 10.11 -13.09 3.04
C THR A 88 9.83 -12.22 1.82
N ILE A 89 9.75 -10.92 2.03
CA ILE A 89 9.52 -9.93 0.96
C ILE A 89 10.56 -10.09 -0.15
N ARG A 90 11.84 -10.18 0.21
CA ARG A 90 12.93 -10.40 -0.75
C ARG A 90 12.68 -11.61 -1.65
N ASN A 91 12.25 -12.73 -1.07
CA ASN A 91 12.00 -13.95 -1.84
C ASN A 91 10.71 -13.90 -2.68
N SER A 92 9.69 -13.19 -2.20
CA SER A 92 8.44 -13.02 -2.93
C SER A 92 8.62 -12.11 -4.14
N LEU A 93 9.36 -11.01 -3.99
CA LEU A 93 9.57 -10.01 -5.03
C LEU A 93 10.63 -10.39 -6.07
N LYS A 94 11.48 -11.41 -5.81
CA LYS A 94 12.41 -11.95 -6.82
C LYS A 94 11.75 -12.39 -8.13
N LYS A 95 10.44 -12.64 -8.10
CA LYS A 95 9.65 -13.06 -9.27
C LYS A 95 9.11 -11.90 -10.10
N LEU A 96 9.32 -10.65 -9.67
CA LEU A 96 8.89 -9.49 -10.44
C LEU A 96 9.80 -9.33 -11.65
N GLU A 97 9.19 -9.27 -12.83
CA GLU A 97 9.89 -8.98 -14.08
C GLU A 97 10.34 -7.52 -14.13
N GLY A 98 11.51 -7.28 -14.68
CA GLY A 98 12.05 -5.92 -14.88
C GLY A 98 12.64 -5.26 -13.62
N ILE A 99 12.81 -5.99 -12.51
CA ILE A 99 13.47 -5.49 -11.32
C ILE A 99 14.87 -6.08 -11.22
N GLU A 100 15.86 -5.22 -11.04
CA GLU A 100 17.23 -5.62 -10.75
C GLU A 100 17.31 -6.28 -9.37
N LYS A 101 17.89 -7.49 -9.33
CA LYS A 101 17.99 -8.26 -8.06
C LYS A 101 18.79 -7.52 -6.99
N GLU A 102 19.65 -6.60 -7.38
CA GLU A 102 20.45 -5.77 -6.50
C GLU A 102 19.59 -4.82 -5.67
N LYS A 103 18.52 -4.28 -6.24
CA LYS A 103 17.57 -3.41 -5.54
C LYS A 103 16.85 -4.11 -4.38
N LEU A 104 16.70 -5.44 -4.43
CA LEU A 104 16.13 -6.21 -3.33
C LEU A 104 17.03 -6.31 -2.09
N ASN A 105 18.30 -5.94 -2.23
CA ASN A 105 19.28 -5.87 -1.14
C ASN A 105 19.67 -4.41 -0.83
N ALA A 106 19.10 -3.44 -1.54
CA ALA A 106 19.43 -2.05 -1.35
C ALA A 106 18.95 -1.54 0.03
N PRO A 107 19.71 -0.64 0.66
CA PRO A 107 19.27 0.03 1.87
C PRO A 107 18.03 0.89 1.58
N PRO A 108 17.26 1.21 2.64
CA PRO A 108 16.13 2.14 2.51
C PRO A 108 16.56 3.48 1.92
N LEU A 109 15.72 4.05 1.06
CA LEU A 109 15.92 5.39 0.55
C LEU A 109 15.51 6.43 1.59
N PRO A 110 16.13 7.62 1.61
CA PRO A 110 15.64 8.72 2.43
C PRO A 110 14.19 9.06 2.07
N LEU A 111 13.38 9.38 3.08
CA LEU A 111 11.99 9.76 2.85
C LEU A 111 11.92 11.09 2.09
N PRO A 112 10.97 11.24 1.15
CA PRO A 112 10.73 12.52 0.49
C PRO A 112 10.33 13.62 1.49
N GLU A 113 10.71 14.86 1.24
CA GLU A 113 10.39 16.02 2.10
C GLU A 113 8.89 16.11 2.40
N SER A 114 8.03 15.89 1.40
CA SER A 114 6.57 15.91 1.58
C SER A 114 6.07 14.89 2.61
N VAL A 115 6.74 13.73 2.73
CA VAL A 115 6.41 12.70 3.72
C VAL A 115 6.93 13.08 5.09
N VAL A 116 8.11 13.72 5.15
CA VAL A 116 8.69 14.21 6.41
C VAL A 116 7.81 15.30 7.00
N GLU A 117 7.36 16.28 6.21
CA GLU A 117 6.42 17.32 6.63
C GLU A 117 5.10 16.74 7.15
N ASP A 118 4.52 15.75 6.44
CA ASP A 118 3.29 15.10 6.88
C ASP A 118 3.48 14.29 8.20
N ARG A 119 4.68 13.75 8.45
CA ARG A 119 5.05 13.11 9.74
C ARG A 119 5.02 14.13 10.89
N GLU A 120 5.58 15.29 10.67
CA GLU A 120 5.58 16.40 11.66
C GLU A 120 4.17 16.91 11.94
N GLN A 121 3.31 16.98 10.93
CA GLN A 121 1.90 17.31 11.05
C GLN A 121 1.04 16.24 11.71
N GLY A 122 1.61 15.05 11.98
CA GLY A 122 0.95 13.99 12.74
C GLY A 122 0.17 12.98 11.89
N ASP A 123 0.31 12.93 10.57
CA ASP A 123 -0.32 11.89 9.76
C ASP A 123 0.25 10.51 10.14
N VAL A 124 -0.63 9.64 10.63
CA VAL A 124 -0.29 8.28 11.08
C VAL A 124 0.30 7.45 9.93
N PHE A 125 -0.18 7.64 8.70
CA PHE A 125 0.35 6.94 7.53
C PHE A 125 1.82 7.32 7.28
N ALA A 126 2.13 8.61 7.29
CA ALA A 126 3.48 9.10 7.09
C ALA A 126 4.44 8.63 8.18
N LYS A 127 3.99 8.57 9.45
CA LYS A 127 4.78 8.05 10.58
C LYS A 127 5.18 6.57 10.40
N THR A 128 4.37 5.79 9.70
CA THR A 128 4.59 4.36 9.48
C THR A 128 5.25 4.04 8.13
N GLN A 129 5.67 5.06 7.39
CA GLN A 129 6.22 4.90 6.04
C GLN A 129 7.71 4.54 6.04
N GLU A 130 8.41 4.80 7.13
CA GLU A 130 9.83 4.49 7.25
C GLU A 130 10.10 2.99 7.07
N LEU A 131 10.99 2.67 6.13
CA LEU A 131 11.37 1.31 5.81
C LEU A 131 12.55 0.87 6.68
N PRO A 132 12.43 -0.23 7.45
CA PRO A 132 13.53 -0.73 8.26
C PRO A 132 14.65 -1.32 7.38
N GLU A 133 15.89 -1.29 7.86
CA GLU A 133 17.05 -1.83 7.12
C GLU A 133 16.88 -3.32 6.77
N ASP A 134 16.25 -4.08 7.66
CA ASP A 134 15.98 -5.51 7.48
C ASP A 134 14.70 -5.85 6.71
N TRP A 135 14.09 -4.86 5.99
CA TRP A 135 12.79 -4.99 5.33
C TRP A 135 12.67 -6.23 4.44
N GLY A 136 13.75 -6.60 3.76
CA GLY A 136 13.77 -7.75 2.86
C GLY A 136 13.60 -9.10 3.55
N SER A 137 13.91 -9.20 4.86
CA SER A 137 13.76 -10.39 5.69
C SER A 137 12.37 -10.53 6.29
N LYS A 138 11.58 -9.44 6.32
CA LYS A 138 10.22 -9.43 6.87
C LYS A 138 9.23 -10.15 5.95
N ARG A 139 8.13 -10.62 6.56
CA ARG A 139 7.00 -11.17 5.81
C ARG A 139 6.02 -10.05 5.44
N PRO A 140 5.17 -10.23 4.38
CA PRO A 140 4.22 -9.21 3.95
C PRO A 140 3.30 -8.70 5.07
N GLU A 141 2.88 -9.57 5.97
CA GLU A 141 2.00 -9.23 7.09
C GLU A 141 2.67 -8.37 8.18
N GLN A 142 3.99 -8.26 8.17
CA GLN A 142 4.78 -7.49 9.13
C GLN A 142 5.05 -6.06 8.68
N LEU A 143 4.66 -5.73 7.44
CA LEU A 143 4.89 -4.42 6.84
C LEU A 143 3.62 -3.57 6.85
N THR A 144 3.80 -2.29 7.11
CA THR A 144 2.73 -1.30 7.04
C THR A 144 2.43 -0.90 5.59
N PRO A 145 1.25 -0.32 5.30
CA PRO A 145 0.94 0.20 3.98
C PRO A 145 1.95 1.24 3.48
N GLY A 146 2.43 2.13 4.36
CA GLY A 146 3.46 3.11 4.03
C GLY A 146 4.79 2.47 3.62
N GLN A 147 5.21 1.40 4.31
CA GLN A 147 6.42 0.65 3.97
C GLN A 147 6.30 -0.04 2.60
N PHE A 148 5.11 -0.50 2.20
CA PHE A 148 4.90 -1.00 0.84
C PHE A 148 5.06 0.08 -0.23
N VAL A 149 4.67 1.33 0.05
CA VAL A 149 4.93 2.47 -0.83
C VAL A 149 6.43 2.68 -0.99
N GLU A 150 7.19 2.68 0.11
CA GLU A 150 8.65 2.86 0.06
C GLU A 150 9.38 1.72 -0.66
N ILE A 151 8.96 0.46 -0.45
CA ILE A 151 9.48 -0.67 -1.22
C ILE A 151 9.22 -0.47 -2.71
N THR A 152 8.02 -0.01 -3.08
CA THR A 152 7.70 0.23 -4.49
C THR A 152 8.55 1.36 -5.06
N ARG A 153 8.75 2.45 -4.31
CA ARG A 153 9.63 3.56 -4.70
C ARG A 153 11.08 3.10 -4.89
N LEU A 154 11.60 2.27 -3.99
CA LEU A 154 12.94 1.71 -4.08
C LEU A 154 13.11 0.82 -5.33
N LEU A 155 12.11 0.03 -5.67
CA LEU A 155 12.19 -0.92 -6.78
C LEU A 155 11.98 -0.25 -8.16
N TYR A 156 11.02 0.65 -8.25
CA TYR A 156 10.60 1.25 -9.53
C TYR A 156 11.03 2.72 -9.69
N GLY A 157 11.42 3.40 -8.60
CA GLY A 157 11.71 4.83 -8.61
C GLY A 157 10.46 5.72 -8.77
N ASP A 158 10.69 7.01 -8.88
CA ASP A 158 9.64 8.02 -9.05
C ASP A 158 9.24 8.16 -10.52
N ARG A 159 8.52 7.17 -11.07
CA ARG A 159 8.11 7.20 -12.48
C ARG A 159 7.07 8.27 -12.80
N GLN A 160 6.34 8.78 -11.82
CA GLN A 160 5.32 9.82 -12.07
C GLN A 160 5.92 11.15 -12.55
N SER A 161 7.12 11.50 -12.13
CA SER A 161 7.80 12.71 -12.59
C SER A 161 8.20 12.64 -14.07
N GLU A 162 8.63 11.46 -14.54
CA GLU A 162 9.03 11.26 -15.93
C GLU A 162 7.84 11.15 -16.89
N ASP A 163 6.76 10.50 -16.49
CA ASP A 163 5.59 10.27 -17.34
C ASP A 163 4.68 11.50 -17.45
N LEU A 164 4.58 12.32 -16.40
CA LEU A 164 3.92 13.64 -16.47
C LEU A 164 4.69 14.56 -17.41
N GLY A 165 6.01 14.59 -17.34
CA GLY A 165 6.86 15.32 -18.26
C GLY A 165 6.64 14.87 -19.71
N ARG A 166 6.62 13.57 -20.00
CA ARG A 166 6.39 13.02 -21.35
C ARG A 166 4.97 13.28 -21.86
N LYS A 167 3.94 13.20 -21.00
CA LYS A 167 2.54 13.49 -21.40
C LYS A 167 2.31 14.97 -21.67
N VAL A 168 2.88 15.85 -20.85
CA VAL A 168 2.85 17.30 -21.08
C VAL A 168 3.62 17.66 -22.35
N TRP A 169 4.79 17.06 -22.57
CA TRP A 169 5.59 17.25 -23.81
C TRP A 169 4.86 16.76 -25.07
N ARG A 170 4.19 15.61 -25.03
CA ARG A 170 3.37 15.13 -26.15
C ARG A 170 2.20 16.05 -26.45
N LYS A 171 1.49 16.56 -25.44
CA LYS A 171 0.40 17.53 -25.64
C LYS A 171 0.91 18.85 -26.22
N LEU A 172 2.09 19.34 -25.79
CA LEU A 172 2.68 20.56 -26.32
C LEU A 172 3.22 20.39 -27.75
N LYS A 173 3.68 19.19 -28.11
CA LYS A 173 4.27 18.90 -29.44
C LYS A 173 3.24 18.58 -30.53
N HIS A 174 2.05 18.16 -30.14
CA HIS A 174 0.94 17.85 -31.05
C HIS A 174 -0.21 18.84 -30.93
N GLY A 175 0.12 20.08 -30.57
CA GLY A 175 -0.78 21.18 -30.31
C GLY A 175 -2.11 21.13 -31.07
N VAL A 176 -3.17 20.96 -30.33
CA VAL A 176 -4.46 21.64 -30.47
C VAL A 176 -5.02 21.79 -29.08
#